data_aadad144f328d3ba56672be96a4a7177
#
_entry.id   aadad144f328d3ba56672be96a4a7177
#
_cell.length_a   1.000
_cell.length_b   1.000
_cell.length_c   1.000
_cell.angle_alpha   90.00
_cell.angle_beta   90.00
_cell.angle_gamma   90.00
#
_symmetry.space_group_name_H-M   'P 1'
#
loop_
_entity.id
_entity.type
_entity.pdbx_description
1 polymer ?
#
loop_
_entity_poly.entity_id
_entity_poly.type
_entity_poly.pdbx_seq_one_letter_code
_entity_poly.pdbx_strand_id
1 'polypeptide(L)'
;MPGTDGNERLMRRLRATDRDLGQIVEQINSASVEIDEPFTRDSLTEFLTDERNVYLTVHIKGELAGTLHAIGYIHPAGQRYLYVDEVDTDESFRRQGVATALLDAAQEIAREMAATAVWLGADEGNDAAHALYRSLGPQEVEPGVIYTYKIDSANDKHGGA
;
A
#
# COMPACT_ATOMS: atom_id res chain seq x y z
N MET A 1 -11.96 -7.99 -35.79
CA MET A 1 -12.35 -7.59 -34.43
C MET A 1 -11.31 -8.15 -33.48
N PRO A 2 -10.47 -7.34 -32.85
CA PRO A 2 -9.63 -7.86 -31.80
C PRO A 2 -10.55 -8.21 -30.63
N GLY A 3 -10.46 -9.46 -30.17
CA GLY A 3 -11.20 -9.92 -29.01
C GLY A 3 -10.80 -9.11 -27.79
N THR A 4 -11.75 -8.54 -27.10
CA THR A 4 -11.58 -8.03 -25.75
C THR A 4 -11.28 -9.23 -24.87
N ASP A 5 -9.98 -9.50 -24.64
CA ASP A 5 -9.56 -10.48 -23.66
C ASP A 5 -10.15 -10.08 -22.32
N GLY A 6 -11.03 -10.92 -21.77
CA GLY A 6 -11.80 -10.68 -20.55
C GLY A 6 -10.95 -10.68 -19.26
N ASN A 7 -9.71 -10.28 -19.35
CA ASN A 7 -8.77 -10.15 -18.23
C ASN A 7 -8.20 -8.73 -18.15
N GLU A 8 -9.10 -7.74 -18.21
CA GLU A 8 -8.69 -6.34 -18.07
C GLU A 8 -8.22 -6.06 -16.64
N ARG A 9 -6.90 -6.03 -16.48
CA ARG A 9 -6.22 -5.63 -15.25
C ARG A 9 -5.85 -4.15 -15.37
N LEU A 10 -6.33 -3.34 -14.44
CA LEU A 10 -6.04 -1.91 -14.37
C LEU A 10 -5.27 -1.58 -13.09
N MET A 11 -4.05 -1.11 -13.23
CA MET A 11 -3.24 -0.53 -12.14
C MET A 11 -3.45 0.98 -12.11
N ARG A 12 -3.75 1.53 -10.92
CA ARG A 12 -3.89 2.99 -10.72
C ARG A 12 -3.05 3.45 -9.54
N ARG A 13 -2.37 4.58 -9.74
CA ARG A 13 -1.90 5.41 -8.64
C ARG A 13 -2.95 6.48 -8.37
N LEU A 14 -3.53 6.47 -7.18
CA LEU A 14 -4.57 7.43 -6.80
C LEU A 14 -3.98 8.83 -6.58
N ARG A 15 -4.79 9.83 -6.85
CA ARG A 15 -4.47 11.26 -6.64
C ARG A 15 -5.57 11.92 -5.81
N ALA A 16 -5.20 12.92 -5.02
CA ALA A 16 -6.16 13.69 -4.21
C ALA A 16 -7.28 14.35 -5.06
N THR A 17 -7.00 14.60 -6.33
CA THR A 17 -7.92 15.22 -7.29
C THR A 17 -8.81 14.21 -8.04
N ASP A 18 -8.66 12.92 -7.83
CA ASP A 18 -9.49 11.91 -8.48
C ASP A 18 -10.95 12.05 -8.04
N ARG A 19 -11.84 12.12 -9.01
CA ARG A 19 -13.26 12.37 -8.74
C ARG A 19 -14.01 11.20 -8.15
N ASP A 20 -13.49 9.98 -8.36
CA ASP A 20 -14.09 8.72 -7.94
C ASP A 20 -13.53 8.17 -6.61
N LEU A 21 -12.79 8.98 -5.84
CA LEU A 21 -12.21 8.54 -4.57
C LEU A 21 -13.25 7.97 -3.59
N GLY A 22 -14.46 8.57 -3.53
CA GLY A 22 -15.52 8.04 -2.69
C GLY A 22 -15.94 6.62 -3.06
N GLN A 23 -16.03 6.32 -4.35
CA GLN A 23 -16.33 4.99 -4.86
C GLN A 23 -15.18 4.01 -4.59
N ILE A 24 -13.94 4.44 -4.77
CA ILE A 24 -12.76 3.63 -4.46
C ILE A 24 -12.71 3.30 -2.97
N VAL A 25 -13.00 4.24 -2.09
CA VAL A 25 -13.08 4.03 -0.64
C VAL A 25 -14.12 2.96 -0.29
N GLU A 26 -15.30 2.98 -0.89
CA GLU A 26 -16.32 1.94 -0.69
C GLU A 26 -15.80 0.56 -1.12
N GLN A 27 -15.08 0.49 -2.23
CA GLN A 27 -14.48 -0.76 -2.70
C GLN A 27 -13.40 -1.27 -1.73
N ILE A 28 -12.52 -0.40 -1.23
CA ILE A 28 -11.47 -0.76 -0.26
C ILE A 28 -12.11 -1.29 1.03
N ASN A 29 -13.09 -0.59 1.56
CA ASN A 29 -13.75 -0.97 2.80
C ASN A 29 -14.57 -2.27 2.69
N SER A 30 -14.95 -2.66 1.48
CA SER A 30 -15.74 -3.87 1.21
C SER A 30 -14.89 -5.07 0.79
N ALA A 31 -13.66 -4.86 0.36
CA ALA A 31 -12.75 -5.92 -0.04
C ALA A 31 -12.15 -6.65 1.18
N SER A 32 -11.62 -7.85 0.97
CA SER A 32 -10.88 -8.58 1.99
C SER A 32 -9.39 -8.19 2.03
N VAL A 33 -9.09 -6.90 1.86
CA VAL A 33 -7.77 -6.33 2.05
C VAL A 33 -7.62 -5.82 3.49
N GLU A 34 -6.43 -5.93 4.03
CA GLU A 34 -6.16 -5.50 5.40
C GLU A 34 -6.19 -3.98 5.51
N ILE A 35 -7.01 -3.48 6.43
CA ILE A 35 -7.09 -2.08 6.81
C ILE A 35 -7.30 -2.01 8.32
N ASP A 36 -6.60 -1.11 9.01
CA ASP A 36 -6.73 -0.93 10.46
C ASP A 36 -8.09 -0.35 10.84
N GLU A 37 -8.53 0.65 10.08
CA GLU A 37 -9.81 1.36 10.27
C GLU A 37 -10.46 1.62 8.90
N PRO A 38 -11.79 1.68 8.82
CA PRO A 38 -12.46 2.04 7.58
C PRO A 38 -12.01 3.41 7.08
N PHE A 39 -11.74 3.49 5.78
CA PHE A 39 -11.39 4.75 5.13
C PHE A 39 -12.62 5.61 4.92
N THR A 40 -12.40 6.91 4.90
CA THR A 40 -13.36 7.89 4.37
C THR A 40 -12.75 8.58 3.15
N ARG A 41 -13.57 9.22 2.33
CA ARG A 41 -13.07 10.04 1.23
C ARG A 41 -12.11 11.12 1.75
N ASP A 42 -12.44 11.76 2.87
CA ASP A 42 -11.63 12.83 3.45
C ASP A 42 -10.28 12.30 3.95
N SER A 43 -10.26 11.17 4.65
CA SER A 43 -9.01 10.57 5.15
C SER A 43 -8.09 10.15 4.01
N LEU A 44 -8.62 9.55 2.95
CA LEU A 44 -7.82 9.18 1.79
C LEU A 44 -7.33 10.42 1.02
N THR A 45 -8.19 11.44 0.87
CA THR A 45 -7.79 12.71 0.24
C THR A 45 -6.65 13.38 1.00
N GLU A 46 -6.75 13.45 2.33
CA GLU A 46 -5.69 13.99 3.21
C GLU A 46 -4.37 13.24 3.01
N PHE A 47 -4.41 11.91 3.02
CA PHE A 47 -3.24 11.06 2.76
C PHE A 47 -2.59 11.39 1.40
N LEU A 48 -3.39 11.53 0.36
CA LEU A 48 -2.93 11.77 -1.01
C LEU A 48 -2.49 13.22 -1.27
N THR A 49 -2.78 14.16 -0.38
CA THR A 49 -2.37 15.56 -0.50
C THR A 49 -0.85 15.70 -0.39
N ASP A 50 -0.19 14.86 0.38
CA ASP A 50 1.26 14.76 0.37
C ASP A 50 1.71 13.85 -0.79
N GLU A 51 2.36 14.43 -1.78
CA GLU A 51 2.80 13.72 -2.99
C GLU A 51 3.84 12.62 -2.74
N ARG A 52 4.45 12.60 -1.56
CA ARG A 52 5.34 11.51 -1.13
C ARG A 52 4.58 10.27 -0.73
N ASN A 53 3.30 10.40 -0.41
CA ASN A 53 2.42 9.28 -0.12
C ASN A 53 1.90 8.65 -1.42
N VAL A 54 1.91 7.34 -1.44
CA VAL A 54 1.52 6.55 -2.62
C VAL A 54 0.41 5.59 -2.22
N TYR A 55 -0.68 5.62 -2.95
CA TYR A 55 -1.73 4.61 -2.85
C TYR A 55 -1.99 4.01 -4.24
N LEU A 56 -1.79 2.70 -4.36
CA LEU A 56 -2.01 1.94 -5.59
C LEU A 56 -3.23 1.03 -5.44
N THR A 57 -3.98 0.90 -6.51
CA THR A 57 -5.06 -0.09 -6.63
C THR A 57 -4.87 -0.92 -7.89
N VAL A 58 -5.23 -2.19 -7.81
CA VAL A 58 -5.40 -3.07 -8.98
C VAL A 58 -6.87 -3.45 -9.06
N HIS A 59 -7.47 -3.23 -10.22
CA HIS A 59 -8.80 -3.71 -10.54
C HIS A 59 -8.69 -4.79 -11.62
N ILE A 60 -9.48 -5.84 -11.47
CA ILE A 60 -9.64 -6.90 -12.45
C ILE A 60 -11.13 -6.98 -12.78
N LYS A 61 -11.48 -6.76 -14.03
CA LYS A 61 -12.88 -6.72 -14.48
C LYS A 61 -13.76 -5.75 -13.67
N GLY A 62 -13.17 -4.61 -13.27
CA GLY A 62 -13.86 -3.59 -12.50
C GLY A 62 -13.94 -3.82 -10.99
N GLU A 63 -13.52 -4.98 -10.49
CA GLU A 63 -13.49 -5.30 -9.07
C GLU A 63 -12.11 -5.01 -8.47
N LEU A 64 -12.06 -4.50 -7.24
CA LEU A 64 -10.81 -4.25 -6.53
C LEU A 64 -10.14 -5.57 -6.18
N ALA A 65 -8.98 -5.81 -6.76
CA ALA A 65 -8.21 -7.04 -6.56
C ALA A 65 -7.08 -6.90 -5.54
N GLY A 66 -6.54 -5.70 -5.35
CA GLY A 66 -5.48 -5.47 -4.40
C GLY A 66 -5.13 -4.01 -4.22
N THR A 67 -4.43 -3.73 -3.14
CA THR A 67 -3.99 -2.38 -2.75
C THR A 67 -2.55 -2.40 -2.25
N LEU A 68 -1.88 -1.27 -2.39
CA LEU A 68 -0.60 -1.00 -1.77
C LEU A 68 -0.57 0.46 -1.34
N HIS A 69 -0.12 0.74 -0.12
CA HIS A 69 0.24 2.10 0.22
C HIS A 69 1.66 2.19 0.73
N ALA A 70 2.30 3.32 0.43
CA ALA A 70 3.69 3.56 0.72
C ALA A 70 3.94 5.03 1.04
N ILE A 71 5.03 5.29 1.74
CA ILE A 71 5.41 6.62 2.20
C ILE A 71 6.85 6.88 1.74
N GLY A 72 7.04 7.94 0.96
CA GLY A 72 8.37 8.42 0.59
C GLY A 72 8.93 9.35 1.66
N TYR A 73 10.21 9.20 1.98
CA TYR A 73 10.88 10.09 2.93
C TYR A 73 12.34 10.33 2.55
N ILE A 74 12.89 11.38 3.13
CA ILE A 74 14.28 11.78 2.90
C ILE A 74 15.05 11.57 4.19
N HIS A 75 16.13 10.80 4.12
CA HIS A 75 17.07 10.65 5.23
C HIS A 75 17.91 11.94 5.40
N PRO A 76 18.33 12.30 6.62
CA PRO A 76 19.17 13.48 6.84
C PRO A 76 20.45 13.54 6.00
N ALA A 77 20.99 12.39 5.58
CA ALA A 77 22.14 12.32 4.67
C ALA A 77 21.77 12.51 3.19
N GLY A 78 20.51 12.80 2.88
CA GLY A 78 20.05 13.13 1.54
C GLY A 78 19.49 11.95 0.72
N GLN A 79 19.62 10.72 1.19
CA GLN A 79 19.02 9.57 0.51
C GLN A 79 17.50 9.63 0.60
N ARG A 80 16.84 9.17 -0.45
CA ARG A 80 15.38 8.99 -0.50
C ARG A 80 15.02 7.52 -0.45
N TYR A 81 13.97 7.23 0.28
CA TYR A 81 13.45 5.87 0.45
C TYR A 81 11.94 5.83 0.22
N LEU A 82 11.44 4.72 -0.27
CA LEU A 82 10.02 4.41 -0.28
C LEU A 82 9.76 3.26 0.69
N TYR A 83 9.01 3.52 1.74
CA TYR A 83 8.54 2.51 2.68
C TYR A 83 7.16 2.02 2.27
N VAL A 84 7.04 0.74 1.97
CA VAL A 84 5.75 0.09 1.73
C VAL A 84 5.18 -0.33 3.07
N ASP A 85 4.14 0.37 3.51
CA ASP A 85 3.50 0.11 4.80
C ASP A 85 2.55 -1.08 4.73
N GLU A 86 1.78 -1.19 3.63
CA GLU A 86 0.83 -2.27 3.43
C GLU A 86 0.76 -2.68 1.96
N VAL A 87 0.71 -3.96 1.69
CA VAL A 87 0.37 -4.52 0.38
C VAL A 87 -0.49 -5.76 0.59
N ASP A 88 -1.65 -5.79 -0.03
CA ASP A 88 -2.57 -6.90 0.13
C ASP A 88 -3.39 -7.20 -1.14
N THR A 89 -3.83 -8.42 -1.23
CA THR A 89 -4.66 -8.93 -2.32
C THR A 89 -5.97 -9.46 -1.76
N ASP A 90 -7.09 -9.03 -2.33
CA ASP A 90 -8.40 -9.60 -2.02
C ASP A 90 -8.35 -11.11 -2.23
N GLU A 91 -8.93 -11.88 -1.30
CA GLU A 91 -8.84 -13.34 -1.31
C GLU A 91 -9.37 -13.98 -2.60
N SER A 92 -10.35 -13.33 -3.27
CA SER A 92 -10.91 -13.78 -4.55
C SER A 92 -9.91 -13.68 -5.70
N PHE A 93 -8.84 -12.90 -5.54
CA PHE A 93 -7.84 -12.64 -6.58
C PHE A 93 -6.44 -13.12 -6.22
N ARG A 94 -6.28 -13.92 -5.19
CA ARG A 94 -5.01 -14.50 -4.78
C ARG A 94 -4.43 -15.41 -5.86
N ARG A 95 -3.10 -15.54 -5.88
CA ARG A 95 -2.32 -16.36 -6.84
C ARG A 95 -2.45 -15.95 -8.30
N GLN A 96 -2.81 -14.69 -8.54
CA GLN A 96 -2.89 -14.10 -9.88
C GLN A 96 -1.81 -13.03 -10.14
N GLY A 97 -0.80 -12.96 -9.28
CA GLY A 97 0.31 -12.00 -9.42
C GLY A 97 -0.05 -10.55 -9.08
N VAL A 98 -1.13 -10.30 -8.34
CA VAL A 98 -1.58 -8.95 -7.97
C VAL A 98 -0.57 -8.25 -7.08
N ALA A 99 -0.12 -8.88 -6.00
CA ALA A 99 0.87 -8.30 -5.09
C ALA A 99 2.22 -8.06 -5.78
N THR A 100 2.66 -8.98 -6.64
CA THR A 100 3.87 -8.80 -7.46
C THR A 100 3.75 -7.57 -8.35
N ALA A 101 2.63 -7.41 -9.03
CA ALA A 101 2.40 -6.24 -9.88
C ALA A 101 2.39 -4.92 -9.09
N LEU A 102 1.80 -4.92 -7.89
CA LEU A 102 1.80 -3.76 -6.99
C LEU A 102 3.21 -3.40 -6.53
N LEU A 103 4.01 -4.37 -6.14
CA LEU A 103 5.39 -4.15 -5.70
C LEU A 103 6.30 -3.72 -6.86
N ASP A 104 6.11 -4.25 -8.05
CA ASP A 104 6.82 -3.78 -9.26
C ASP A 104 6.48 -2.32 -9.56
N ALA A 105 5.20 -1.95 -9.49
CA ALA A 105 4.76 -0.57 -9.67
C ALA A 105 5.33 0.37 -8.59
N ALA A 106 5.41 -0.07 -7.34
CA ALA A 106 6.02 0.69 -6.27
C ALA A 106 7.53 0.94 -6.53
N GLN A 107 8.25 -0.04 -7.06
CA GLN A 107 9.66 0.15 -7.44
C GLN A 107 9.83 1.15 -8.58
N GLU A 108 8.94 1.14 -9.58
CA GLU A 108 8.97 2.14 -10.65
C GLU A 108 8.72 3.55 -10.10
N ILE A 109 7.73 3.72 -9.22
CA ILE A 109 7.45 4.99 -8.55
C ILE A 109 8.67 5.44 -7.72
N ALA A 110 9.32 4.53 -7.01
CA ALA A 110 10.52 4.82 -6.26
C ALA A 110 11.64 5.38 -7.15
N ARG A 111 11.82 4.81 -8.35
CA ARG A 111 12.79 5.34 -9.34
C ARG A 111 12.42 6.75 -9.79
N GLU A 112 11.14 7.01 -10.07
CA GLU A 112 10.65 8.35 -10.41
C GLU A 112 10.88 9.37 -9.29
N MET A 113 10.80 8.94 -8.04
CA MET A 113 11.06 9.75 -6.85
C MET A 113 12.55 9.90 -6.54
N ALA A 114 13.43 9.32 -7.33
CA ALA A 114 14.87 9.21 -7.07
C ALA A 114 15.19 8.53 -5.74
N ALA A 115 14.37 7.58 -5.33
CA ALA A 115 14.62 6.76 -4.15
C ALA A 115 15.76 5.75 -4.43
N THR A 116 16.58 5.51 -3.43
CA THR A 116 17.69 4.56 -3.49
C THR A 116 17.30 3.16 -3.05
N ALA A 117 16.20 3.04 -2.31
CA ALA A 117 15.64 1.74 -1.91
C ALA A 117 14.14 1.81 -1.67
N VAL A 118 13.50 0.69 -1.89
CA VAL A 118 12.15 0.37 -1.40
C VAL A 118 12.32 -0.69 -0.31
N TRP A 119 11.68 -0.49 0.82
CA TRP A 119 11.73 -1.47 1.90
C TRP A 119 10.36 -1.70 2.52
N LEU A 120 10.17 -2.88 3.08
CA LEU A 120 8.95 -3.29 3.77
C LEU A 120 9.29 -4.34 4.81
N GLY A 121 8.39 -4.49 5.76
CA GLY A 121 8.47 -5.53 6.77
C GLY A 121 7.38 -6.59 6.59
N ALA A 122 7.58 -7.72 7.23
CA ALA A 122 6.56 -8.76 7.39
C ALA A 122 6.72 -9.39 8.77
N ASP A 123 5.60 -9.80 9.36
CA ASP A 123 5.63 -10.55 10.61
C ASP A 123 6.40 -11.86 10.43
N GLU A 124 7.16 -12.24 11.44
CA GLU A 124 8.04 -13.43 11.38
C GLU A 124 7.28 -14.70 10.98
N GLY A 125 6.03 -14.85 11.41
CA GLY A 125 5.17 -15.99 11.11
C GLY A 125 4.40 -15.91 9.78
N ASN A 126 4.54 -14.83 9.01
CA ASN A 126 3.83 -14.67 7.74
C ASN A 126 4.61 -15.31 6.59
N ASP A 127 4.52 -16.65 6.49
CA ASP A 127 5.28 -17.43 5.51
C ASP A 127 4.93 -17.06 4.06
N ALA A 128 3.68 -16.72 3.78
CA ALA A 128 3.24 -16.33 2.44
C ALA A 128 3.87 -15.01 2.00
N ALA A 129 3.94 -14.02 2.89
CA ALA A 129 4.62 -12.75 2.63
C ALA A 129 6.12 -12.94 2.43
N HIS A 130 6.77 -13.73 3.28
CA HIS A 130 8.19 -14.04 3.15
C HIS A 130 8.51 -14.73 1.83
N ALA A 131 7.70 -15.70 1.41
CA ALA A 131 7.88 -16.40 0.15
C ALA A 131 7.75 -15.43 -1.04
N LEU A 132 6.74 -14.56 -1.02
CA LEU A 132 6.53 -13.54 -2.04
C LEU A 132 7.72 -12.57 -2.13
N TYR A 133 8.12 -11.97 -1.01
CA TYR A 133 9.18 -10.97 -1.00
C TYR A 133 10.53 -11.54 -1.40
N ARG A 134 10.85 -12.75 -0.97
CA ARG A 134 12.06 -13.45 -1.41
C ARG A 134 12.06 -13.80 -2.90
N SER A 135 10.89 -14.12 -3.46
CA SER A 135 10.77 -14.38 -4.90
C SER A 135 11.09 -13.18 -5.78
N LEU A 136 10.99 -11.97 -5.23
CA LEU A 136 11.31 -10.71 -5.91
C LEU A 136 12.80 -10.33 -5.82
N GLY A 137 13.63 -11.14 -5.18
CA GLY A 137 15.08 -10.97 -5.14
C GLY A 137 15.57 -9.75 -4.37
N PRO A 138 15.21 -9.62 -3.07
CA PRO A 138 15.72 -8.50 -2.26
C PRO A 138 17.23 -8.59 -2.11
N GLN A 139 17.90 -7.44 -2.18
CA GLN A 139 19.35 -7.38 -1.99
C GLN A 139 19.76 -7.53 -0.53
N GLU A 140 18.86 -7.14 0.39
CA GLU A 140 19.08 -7.20 1.82
C GLU A 140 17.85 -7.78 2.53
N VAL A 141 18.06 -8.64 3.50
CA VAL A 141 17.03 -9.18 4.41
C VAL A 141 17.56 -9.09 5.83
N GLU A 142 16.89 -8.33 6.67
CA GLU A 142 17.27 -8.14 8.07
C GLU A 142 16.10 -8.51 9.00
N PRO A 143 16.35 -9.25 10.10
CA PRO A 143 15.34 -9.46 11.12
C PRO A 143 15.15 -8.18 11.95
N GLY A 144 13.95 -7.95 12.45
CA GLY A 144 13.67 -6.79 13.28
C GLY A 144 12.47 -6.97 14.20
N VAL A 145 12.38 -6.10 15.19
CA VAL A 145 11.27 -6.04 16.15
C VAL A 145 10.70 -4.61 16.12
N ILE A 146 9.38 -4.51 16.12
CA ILE A 146 8.67 -3.23 16.15
C ILE A 146 8.20 -2.96 17.58
N TYR A 147 8.54 -1.78 18.08
CA TYR A 147 8.02 -1.26 19.36
C TYR A 147 7.07 -0.10 19.07
N THR A 148 5.85 -0.18 19.57
CA THR A 148 4.84 0.86 19.38
C THR A 148 4.55 1.56 20.71
N TYR A 149 4.73 2.87 20.74
CA TYR A 149 4.34 3.74 21.85
C TYR A 149 3.07 4.48 21.42
N LYS A 150 1.92 4.07 21.95
CA LYS A 150 0.65 4.74 21.65
C LYS A 150 0.63 6.10 22.33
N ILE A 151 0.24 7.13 21.58
CA ILE A 151 0.14 8.49 22.08
C ILE A 151 -1.31 8.73 22.49
N ASP A 152 -1.53 9.08 23.75
CA ASP A 152 -2.85 9.42 24.28
C ASP A 152 -3.40 10.65 23.56
N SER A 153 -4.66 10.61 23.14
CA SER A 153 -5.32 11.81 22.63
C SER A 153 -5.45 12.84 23.76
N ALA A 154 -5.40 14.15 23.42
CA ALA A 154 -5.49 15.23 24.40
C ALA A 154 -6.76 15.19 25.26
N ASN A 155 -7.76 14.39 24.88
CA ASN A 155 -9.01 14.20 25.62
C ASN A 155 -8.93 13.15 26.73
N ASP A 156 -7.91 12.30 26.78
CA ASP A 156 -7.79 11.25 27.79
C ASP A 156 -7.18 11.74 29.11
N LYS A 157 -6.74 13.01 29.20
CA LYS A 157 -6.13 13.58 30.39
C LYS A 157 -7.11 14.04 31.48
N HIS A 158 -8.41 13.81 31.32
CA HIS A 158 -9.44 14.25 32.28
C HIS A 158 -10.16 13.10 33.02
N GLY A 159 -9.57 11.93 33.11
CA GLY A 159 -10.13 10.76 33.78
C GLY A 159 -9.26 10.15 34.87
N GLY A 160 -8.55 10.96 35.65
CA GLY A 160 -7.72 10.47 36.73
C GLY A 160 -7.62 11.48 37.86
N ALA A 161 -8.59 11.46 38.73
CA ALA A 161 -8.44 12.02 40.10
C ALA A 161 -8.19 10.86 41.04
#